data_fbf3cc0ed574e067cc4fc8ffa115b3a6
#
_entry.id   fbf3cc0ed574e067cc4fc8ffa115b3a6
#
_cell.length_a   1.000
_cell.length_b   1.000
_cell.length_c   1.000
_cell.angle_alpha   90.00
_cell.angle_beta   90.00
_cell.angle_gamma   90.00
#
_symmetry.space_group_name_H-M   'P 1'
#
loop_
_entity.id
_entity.type
_entity.pdbx_description
1 polymer ?
#
loop_
_entity_poly.entity_id
_entity_poly.type
_entity_poly.pdbx_seq_one_letter_code
_entity_poly.pdbx_strand_id
1 'polypeptide(L)'
;MKNIPVLVLAAGKSSRMHTTKQLLKIGNQSLLEIVLEKALAISSSPIYCVLGANAATIQQEIATKNVDFIFNENFNEGLSTSIVFGINYLEKNHPNLEGVFILLADQPAIEIAYLKNLIELFAEHKNKIIASNYQRRNGVPAIFPKEFFKELKLLKGDFGARDFLEKNKNATIVSSLDVCLIDLDTKIDYENYKNLIKSDATK
;
A
#
# COMPACT_ATOMS: atom_id res chain seq x y z
N MET A 1 -0.17 17.63 -0.74
CA MET A 1 1.00 16.70 -0.69
C MET A 1 1.79 16.79 -2.00
N LYS A 2 2.68 17.78 -2.17
CA LYS A 2 3.38 17.89 -3.48
C LYS A 2 4.58 16.94 -3.65
N ASN A 3 5.18 16.42 -2.59
CA ASN A 3 6.44 15.68 -2.64
C ASN A 3 6.39 14.33 -1.90
N ILE A 4 5.19 13.74 -1.79
CA ILE A 4 4.96 12.44 -1.15
C ILE A 4 4.19 11.57 -2.12
N PRO A 5 4.87 10.89 -3.05
CA PRO A 5 4.23 9.94 -3.96
C PRO A 5 3.59 8.79 -3.19
N VAL A 6 2.54 8.22 -3.77
CA VAL A 6 1.92 6.99 -3.27
C VAL A 6 2.58 5.80 -3.95
N LEU A 7 2.98 4.82 -3.17
CA LEU A 7 3.55 3.55 -3.61
C LEU A 7 2.59 2.42 -3.24
N VAL A 8 1.90 1.86 -4.22
CA VAL A 8 1.01 0.72 -4.04
C VAL A 8 1.79 -0.57 -4.28
N LEU A 9 1.91 -1.44 -3.28
CA LEU A 9 2.61 -2.72 -3.41
C LEU A 9 1.65 -3.81 -3.89
N ALA A 10 1.88 -4.33 -5.10
CA ALA A 10 1.04 -5.31 -5.76
C ALA A 10 1.84 -6.49 -6.35
N ALA A 11 3.09 -6.70 -5.93
CA ALA A 11 4.03 -7.67 -6.51
C ALA A 11 3.83 -9.12 -6.05
N GLY A 12 2.93 -9.37 -5.10
CA GLY A 12 2.72 -10.69 -4.47
C GLY A 12 2.18 -11.75 -5.43
N LYS A 13 2.61 -13.01 -5.25
CA LYS A 13 2.25 -14.18 -6.08
C LYS A 13 0.82 -14.68 -5.90
N SER A 14 0.12 -14.26 -4.85
CA SER A 14 -1.24 -14.74 -4.50
C SER A 14 -1.34 -16.28 -4.35
N SER A 15 -0.28 -16.94 -3.89
CA SER A 15 -0.14 -18.40 -3.88
C SER A 15 -1.26 -19.12 -3.11
N ARG A 16 -1.75 -18.52 -2.00
CA ARG A 16 -2.85 -19.07 -1.19
C ARG A 16 -4.22 -18.96 -1.86
N MET A 17 -4.38 -18.10 -2.84
CA MET A 17 -5.63 -17.92 -3.57
C MET A 17 -5.70 -18.72 -4.88
N HIS A 18 -4.58 -19.26 -5.36
CA HIS A 18 -4.45 -19.96 -6.65
C HIS A 18 -4.98 -19.16 -7.85
N THR A 19 -5.05 -17.84 -7.72
CA THR A 19 -5.47 -16.89 -8.75
C THR A 19 -4.80 -15.55 -8.49
N THR A 20 -4.72 -14.68 -9.50
CA THR A 20 -4.18 -13.31 -9.37
C THR A 20 -5.13 -12.47 -8.52
N LYS A 21 -4.89 -12.39 -7.20
CA LYS A 21 -5.80 -11.72 -6.27
C LYS A 21 -6.06 -10.26 -6.62
N GLN A 22 -5.05 -9.58 -7.20
CA GLN A 22 -5.14 -8.20 -7.65
C GLN A 22 -6.29 -7.97 -8.64
N LEU A 23 -6.65 -9.00 -9.42
CA LEU A 23 -7.69 -8.96 -10.46
C LEU A 23 -9.07 -9.48 -10.00
N LEU A 24 -9.19 -9.95 -8.76
CA LEU A 24 -10.49 -10.38 -8.22
C LEU A 24 -11.46 -9.20 -8.15
N LYS A 25 -12.69 -9.41 -8.60
CA LYS A 25 -13.68 -8.35 -8.77
C LYS A 25 -14.59 -8.18 -7.56
N ILE A 26 -14.76 -6.93 -7.13
CA ILE A 26 -15.83 -6.48 -6.25
C ILE A 26 -16.74 -5.57 -7.08
N GLY A 27 -17.93 -6.02 -7.37
CA GLY A 27 -18.75 -5.37 -8.38
C GLY A 27 -18.06 -5.38 -9.74
N ASN A 28 -17.87 -4.22 -10.34
CA ASN A 28 -17.23 -4.06 -11.66
C ASN A 28 -15.71 -3.79 -11.57
N GLN A 29 -15.16 -3.57 -10.37
CA GLN A 29 -13.76 -3.19 -10.19
C GLN A 29 -12.94 -4.34 -9.59
N SER A 30 -11.68 -4.46 -9.97
CA SER A 30 -10.74 -5.35 -9.31
C SER A 30 -10.25 -4.78 -7.97
N LEU A 31 -9.72 -5.65 -7.09
CA LEU A 31 -9.17 -5.22 -5.81
C LEU A 31 -8.10 -4.14 -6.01
N LEU A 32 -7.24 -4.30 -7.00
CA LEU A 32 -6.20 -3.33 -7.30
C LEU A 32 -6.79 -2.01 -7.80
N GLU A 33 -7.79 -2.01 -8.70
CA GLU A 33 -8.45 -0.80 -9.18
C GLU A 33 -9.07 0.00 -8.02
N ILE A 34 -9.73 -0.68 -7.07
CA ILE A 34 -10.32 -0.03 -5.88
C ILE A 34 -9.25 0.71 -5.07
N VAL A 35 -8.09 0.08 -4.84
CA VAL A 35 -6.99 0.71 -4.08
C VAL A 35 -6.35 1.85 -4.88
N LEU A 36 -6.14 1.68 -6.19
CA LEU A 36 -5.56 2.73 -7.04
C LEU A 36 -6.47 3.96 -7.14
N GLU A 37 -7.78 3.79 -7.24
CA GLU A 37 -8.73 4.91 -7.25
C GLU A 37 -8.74 5.67 -5.90
N LYS A 38 -8.63 4.95 -4.78
CA LYS A 38 -8.48 5.58 -3.46
C LYS A 38 -7.16 6.36 -3.37
N ALA A 39 -6.07 5.81 -3.88
CA ALA A 39 -4.80 6.50 -3.97
C ALA A 39 -4.90 7.78 -4.81
N LEU A 40 -5.57 7.74 -5.96
CA LEU A 40 -5.83 8.90 -6.81
C LEU A 40 -6.68 9.96 -6.11
N ALA A 41 -7.68 9.54 -5.33
CA ALA A 41 -8.57 10.45 -4.62
C ALA A 41 -7.91 11.24 -3.48
N ILE A 42 -6.77 10.76 -2.97
CA ILE A 42 -6.06 11.39 -1.84
C ILE A 42 -4.80 12.14 -2.25
N SER A 43 -4.27 11.90 -3.43
CA SER A 43 -2.94 12.40 -3.81
C SER A 43 -2.98 13.33 -5.01
N SER A 44 -2.24 14.45 -4.87
CA SER A 44 -1.84 15.32 -5.98
C SER A 44 -0.41 15.01 -6.48
N SER A 45 0.26 14.05 -5.85
CA SER A 45 1.59 13.54 -6.24
C SER A 45 1.44 12.31 -7.14
N PRO A 46 2.48 11.93 -7.91
CA PRO A 46 2.46 10.71 -8.72
C PRO A 46 2.15 9.46 -7.90
N ILE A 47 1.49 8.50 -8.53
CA ILE A 47 1.15 7.21 -7.95
C ILE A 47 1.91 6.13 -8.72
N TYR A 48 2.61 5.30 -7.99
CA TYR A 48 3.38 4.18 -8.51
C TYR A 48 2.81 2.87 -7.98
N CYS A 49 2.59 1.91 -8.87
CA CYS A 49 2.17 0.56 -8.52
C CYS A 49 3.33 -0.41 -8.79
N VAL A 50 3.88 -1.01 -7.73
CA VAL A 50 4.95 -2.00 -7.86
C VAL A 50 4.32 -3.35 -8.19
N LEU A 51 4.60 -3.83 -9.40
CA LEU A 51 4.22 -5.15 -9.89
C LEU A 51 5.39 -6.13 -9.80
N GLY A 52 5.05 -7.41 -9.76
CA GLY A 52 6.01 -8.52 -9.76
C GLY A 52 5.40 -9.73 -10.46
N ALA A 53 4.85 -10.68 -9.69
CA ALA A 53 4.13 -11.79 -10.27
C ALA A 53 2.94 -11.33 -11.12
N ASN A 54 2.75 -11.98 -12.27
CA ASN A 54 1.65 -11.70 -13.19
C ASN A 54 1.58 -10.24 -13.71
N ALA A 55 2.69 -9.50 -13.71
CA ALA A 55 2.71 -8.08 -14.06
C ALA A 55 2.09 -7.79 -15.43
N ALA A 56 2.41 -8.56 -16.47
CA ALA A 56 1.87 -8.37 -17.81
C ALA A 56 0.33 -8.50 -17.83
N THR A 57 -0.21 -9.53 -17.17
CA THR A 57 -1.66 -9.75 -17.08
C THR A 57 -2.33 -8.62 -16.30
N ILE A 58 -1.75 -8.22 -15.15
CA ILE A 58 -2.30 -7.13 -14.33
C ILE A 58 -2.33 -5.83 -15.14
N GLN A 59 -1.24 -5.49 -15.83
CA GLN A 59 -1.13 -4.26 -16.60
C GLN A 59 -2.11 -4.21 -17.79
N GLN A 60 -2.44 -5.35 -18.38
CA GLN A 60 -3.43 -5.43 -19.47
C GLN A 60 -4.87 -5.29 -18.97
N GLU A 61 -5.18 -5.80 -17.79
CA GLU A 61 -6.54 -5.85 -17.24
C GLU A 61 -6.93 -4.59 -16.47
N ILE A 62 -5.94 -3.84 -15.94
CA ILE A 62 -6.19 -2.64 -15.14
C ILE A 62 -6.38 -1.43 -16.06
N ALA A 63 -7.56 -0.84 -16.00
CA ALA A 63 -7.92 0.33 -16.81
C ALA A 63 -7.65 1.68 -16.13
N THR A 64 -7.19 1.68 -14.87
CA THR A 64 -6.96 2.91 -14.09
C THR A 64 -5.86 3.77 -14.72
N LYS A 65 -6.20 5.03 -15.04
CA LYS A 65 -5.29 6.01 -15.64
C LYS A 65 -4.52 6.78 -14.56
N ASN A 66 -3.44 7.45 -14.95
CA ASN A 66 -2.61 8.31 -14.07
C ASN A 66 -1.92 7.52 -12.93
N VAL A 67 -1.58 6.27 -13.20
CA VAL A 67 -0.77 5.41 -12.34
C VAL A 67 0.39 4.85 -13.15
N ASP A 68 1.60 4.98 -12.64
CA ASP A 68 2.80 4.43 -13.25
C ASP A 68 3.07 3.04 -12.71
N PHE A 69 2.98 2.02 -13.56
CA PHE A 69 3.36 0.65 -13.20
C PHE A 69 4.87 0.49 -13.30
N ILE A 70 5.50 0.09 -12.20
CA ILE A 70 6.92 -0.21 -12.11
C ILE A 70 7.13 -1.67 -11.76
N PHE A 71 8.10 -2.32 -12.40
CA PHE A 71 8.27 -3.77 -12.34
C PHE A 71 9.47 -4.16 -11.48
N ASN A 72 9.22 -4.87 -10.37
CA ASN A 72 10.26 -5.45 -9.51
C ASN A 72 10.59 -6.87 -9.99
N GLU A 73 11.71 -7.07 -10.65
CA GLU A 73 12.18 -8.39 -11.10
C GLU A 73 12.51 -9.34 -9.94
N ASN A 74 12.92 -8.78 -8.80
CA ASN A 74 13.34 -9.54 -7.62
C ASN A 74 12.19 -9.86 -6.64
N PHE A 75 10.93 -9.78 -7.09
CA PHE A 75 9.75 -10.01 -6.23
C PHE A 75 9.74 -11.39 -5.54
N ASN A 76 10.51 -12.35 -6.04
CA ASN A 76 10.65 -13.70 -5.50
C ASN A 76 11.52 -13.77 -4.24
N GLU A 77 12.35 -12.76 -3.97
CA GLU A 77 13.32 -12.73 -2.89
C GLU A 77 12.74 -12.20 -1.56
N GLY A 78 11.43 -12.02 -1.49
CA GLY A 78 10.71 -11.60 -0.29
C GLY A 78 10.01 -10.25 -0.41
N LEU A 79 9.15 -9.97 0.57
CA LEU A 79 8.29 -8.77 0.59
C LEU A 79 9.09 -7.46 0.58
N SER A 80 10.24 -7.42 1.26
CA SER A 80 11.11 -6.24 1.34
C SER A 80 11.57 -5.73 -0.01
N THR A 81 11.78 -6.62 -0.99
CA THR A 81 12.33 -6.23 -2.30
C THR A 81 11.45 -5.22 -3.03
N SER A 82 10.13 -5.32 -2.88
CA SER A 82 9.19 -4.38 -3.49
C SER A 82 9.23 -3.00 -2.82
N ILE A 83 9.45 -2.93 -1.51
CA ILE A 83 9.64 -1.67 -0.78
C ILE A 83 10.96 -1.02 -1.24
N VAL A 84 12.05 -1.79 -1.19
CA VAL A 84 13.41 -1.33 -1.57
C VAL A 84 13.43 -0.85 -3.01
N PHE A 85 12.86 -1.63 -3.94
CA PHE A 85 12.75 -1.29 -5.34
C PHE A 85 11.99 0.03 -5.55
N GLY A 86 10.80 0.15 -4.93
CA GLY A 86 9.97 1.35 -5.03
C GLY A 86 10.69 2.58 -4.51
N ILE A 87 11.34 2.51 -3.34
CA ILE A 87 12.08 3.64 -2.76
C ILE A 87 13.27 4.04 -3.65
N ASN A 88 14.04 3.08 -4.17
CA ASN A 88 15.15 3.38 -5.09
C ASN A 88 14.65 4.05 -6.37
N TYR A 89 13.53 3.57 -6.93
CA TYR A 89 12.90 4.18 -8.10
C TYR A 89 12.48 5.62 -7.83
N LEU A 90 11.82 5.87 -6.69
CA LEU A 90 11.36 7.20 -6.31
C LEU A 90 12.53 8.16 -6.08
N GLU A 91 13.57 7.78 -5.35
CA GLU A 91 14.75 8.64 -5.13
C GLU A 91 15.44 9.04 -6.44
N LYS A 92 15.51 8.10 -7.40
CA LYS A 92 16.13 8.36 -8.71
C LYS A 92 15.32 9.36 -9.55
N ASN A 93 13.98 9.29 -9.49
CA ASN A 93 13.12 10.05 -10.39
C ASN A 93 12.53 11.32 -9.75
N HIS A 94 12.61 11.46 -8.41
CA HIS A 94 12.04 12.58 -7.67
C HIS A 94 13.06 13.15 -6.66
N PRO A 95 13.89 14.13 -7.04
CA PRO A 95 14.95 14.66 -6.16
C PRO A 95 14.43 15.35 -4.90
N ASN A 96 13.19 15.90 -4.95
CA ASN A 96 12.59 16.71 -3.90
C ASN A 96 11.60 15.93 -3.02
N LEU A 97 11.78 14.62 -2.85
CA LEU A 97 10.91 13.83 -1.97
C LEU A 97 10.99 14.29 -0.52
N GLU A 98 9.82 14.41 0.12
CA GLU A 98 9.67 14.59 1.56
C GLU A 98 9.40 13.25 2.27
N GLY A 99 8.85 12.27 1.55
CA GLY A 99 8.50 10.94 2.07
C GLY A 99 7.86 10.07 1.01
N VAL A 100 7.34 8.92 1.42
CA VAL A 100 6.56 7.99 0.59
C VAL A 100 5.35 7.50 1.38
N PHE A 101 4.18 7.45 0.74
CA PHE A 101 2.98 6.84 1.30
C PHE A 101 2.82 5.44 0.72
N ILE A 102 2.99 4.40 1.54
CA ILE A 102 2.90 3.00 1.13
C ILE A 102 1.51 2.46 1.41
N LEU A 103 0.87 1.88 0.39
CA LEU A 103 -0.39 1.16 0.44
C LEU A 103 -0.20 -0.28 -0.04
N LEU A 104 -1.12 -1.19 0.35
CA LEU A 104 -1.16 -2.57 -0.16
C LEU A 104 -2.35 -2.78 -1.09
N ALA A 105 -2.14 -3.49 -2.18
CA ALA A 105 -3.17 -3.79 -3.19
C ALA A 105 -4.30 -4.72 -2.67
N ASP A 106 -4.10 -5.38 -1.53
CA ASP A 106 -5.03 -6.33 -0.93
C ASP A 106 -5.85 -5.77 0.25
N GLN A 107 -5.84 -4.44 0.43
CA GLN A 107 -6.58 -3.74 1.48
C GLN A 107 -7.69 -2.83 0.90
N PRO A 108 -8.68 -3.37 0.16
CA PRO A 108 -9.70 -2.56 -0.50
C PRO A 108 -10.70 -1.94 0.48
N ALA A 109 -10.75 -2.41 1.74
CA ALA A 109 -11.69 -1.92 2.75
C ALA A 109 -11.32 -0.54 3.33
N ILE A 110 -10.06 -0.11 3.19
CA ILE A 110 -9.58 1.14 3.81
C ILE A 110 -10.28 2.34 3.17
N GLU A 111 -10.89 3.18 4.00
CA GLU A 111 -11.65 4.34 3.56
C GLU A 111 -10.74 5.52 3.18
N ILE A 112 -11.20 6.34 2.23
CA ILE A 112 -10.50 7.57 1.80
C ILE A 112 -10.34 8.54 2.96
N ALA A 113 -11.32 8.66 3.86
CA ALA A 113 -11.26 9.53 5.03
C ALA A 113 -10.10 9.14 5.94
N TYR A 114 -9.89 7.84 6.16
CA TYR A 114 -8.75 7.34 6.94
C TYR A 114 -7.40 7.68 6.31
N LEU A 115 -7.26 7.46 4.99
CA LEU A 115 -6.03 7.80 4.27
C LEU A 115 -5.73 9.30 4.32
N LYS A 116 -6.75 10.17 4.26
CA LYS A 116 -6.60 11.62 4.44
C LYS A 116 -6.12 11.98 5.84
N ASN A 117 -6.64 11.32 6.87
CA ASN A 117 -6.17 11.53 8.23
C ASN A 117 -4.69 11.20 8.41
N LEU A 118 -4.17 10.12 7.80
CA LEU A 118 -2.74 9.83 7.83
C LEU A 118 -1.91 10.96 7.20
N ILE A 119 -2.42 11.57 6.14
CA ILE A 119 -1.78 12.71 5.47
C ILE A 119 -1.76 13.95 6.36
N GLU A 120 -2.86 14.23 7.07
CA GLU A 120 -2.99 15.34 8.01
C GLU A 120 -2.01 15.16 9.17
N LEU A 121 -1.96 13.97 9.77
CA LEU A 121 -0.98 13.63 10.81
C LEU A 121 0.46 13.80 10.33
N PHE A 122 0.76 13.42 9.07
CA PHE A 122 2.10 13.64 8.52
C PHE A 122 2.41 15.12 8.30
N ALA A 123 1.44 15.92 7.92
CA ALA A 123 1.64 17.37 7.76
C ALA A 123 2.00 18.05 9.09
N GLU A 124 1.45 17.57 10.20
CA GLU A 124 1.74 18.05 11.55
C GLU A 124 3.08 17.51 12.10
N HIS A 125 3.50 16.31 11.65
CA HIS A 125 4.65 15.58 12.19
C HIS A 125 5.58 15.05 11.10
N LYS A 126 6.13 15.94 10.27
CA LYS A 126 6.91 15.61 9.05
C LYS A 126 8.15 14.74 9.26
N ASN A 127 8.71 14.73 10.47
CA ASN A 127 9.86 13.93 10.86
C ASN A 127 9.48 12.61 11.58
N LYS A 128 8.19 12.27 11.62
CA LYS A 128 7.69 11.03 12.21
C LYS A 128 7.11 10.11 11.14
N ILE A 129 7.28 8.82 11.35
CA ILE A 129 6.56 7.82 10.56
C ILE A 129 5.09 7.88 11.01
N ILE A 130 4.16 7.93 10.07
CA ILE A 130 2.74 7.81 10.36
C ILE A 130 2.29 6.43 9.91
N ALA A 131 1.68 5.65 10.81
CA ALA A 131 1.30 4.27 10.52
C ALA A 131 -0.12 3.95 10.97
N SER A 132 -0.65 2.87 10.44
CA SER A 132 -1.94 2.30 10.84
C SER A 132 -1.78 1.38 12.05
N ASN A 133 -2.81 1.39 12.93
CA ASN A 133 -2.86 0.57 14.13
C ASN A 133 -3.68 -0.71 13.89
N TYR A 134 -3.03 -1.87 13.95
CA TYR A 134 -3.65 -3.19 13.86
C TYR A 134 -3.94 -3.78 15.25
N GLN A 135 -4.29 -2.96 16.23
CA GLN A 135 -4.53 -3.33 17.63
C GLN A 135 -3.30 -3.89 18.35
N ARG A 136 -2.61 -4.88 17.80
CA ARG A 136 -1.43 -5.53 18.41
C ARG A 136 -0.10 -5.10 17.80
N ARG A 137 -0.12 -4.39 16.68
CA ARG A 137 1.07 -4.02 15.90
C ARG A 137 0.77 -2.86 14.95
N ASN A 138 1.82 -2.17 14.53
CA ASN A 138 1.72 -1.14 13.50
C ASN A 138 1.94 -1.74 12.11
N GLY A 139 1.32 -1.13 11.10
CA GLY A 139 1.41 -1.60 9.73
C GLY A 139 1.11 -0.50 8.70
N VAL A 140 1.08 -0.90 7.45
CA VAL A 140 0.63 -0.07 6.33
C VAL A 140 -0.89 -0.15 6.20
N PRO A 141 -1.56 0.92 5.73
CA PRO A 141 -1.00 2.17 5.16
C PRO A 141 -0.10 2.94 6.11
N ALA A 142 1.04 3.41 5.58
CA ALA A 142 1.98 4.19 6.37
C ALA A 142 2.72 5.21 5.51
N ILE A 143 3.04 6.37 6.09
CA ILE A 143 3.88 7.39 5.47
C ILE A 143 5.25 7.37 6.14
N PHE A 144 6.29 7.19 5.34
CA PHE A 144 7.66 7.18 5.78
C PHE A 144 8.36 8.46 5.31
N PRO A 145 8.87 9.29 6.23
CA PRO A 145 9.72 10.44 5.87
C PRO A 145 10.99 10.00 5.14
N LYS A 146 11.53 10.88 4.28
CA LYS A 146 12.74 10.63 3.49
C LYS A 146 13.95 10.21 4.35
N GLU A 147 14.06 10.70 5.56
CA GLU A 147 15.15 10.38 6.50
C GLU A 147 15.24 8.89 6.83
N PHE A 148 14.14 8.14 6.73
CA PHE A 148 14.10 6.68 6.95
C PHE A 148 14.41 5.86 5.70
N PHE A 149 14.57 6.47 4.51
CA PHE A 149 14.79 5.73 3.27
C PHE A 149 16.09 4.92 3.28
N LYS A 150 17.14 5.45 3.90
CA LYS A 150 18.40 4.72 4.09
C LYS A 150 18.20 3.38 4.80
N GLU A 151 17.42 3.39 5.88
CA GLU A 151 17.14 2.18 6.67
C GLU A 151 16.15 1.26 5.97
N LEU A 152 15.11 1.80 5.35
CA LEU A 152 14.14 1.02 4.56
C LEU A 152 14.80 0.25 3.42
N LYS A 153 15.83 0.82 2.79
CA LYS A 153 16.61 0.14 1.75
C LYS A 153 17.49 -1.01 2.26
N LEU A 154 17.68 -1.13 3.57
CA LEU A 154 18.39 -2.26 4.19
C LEU A 154 17.49 -3.45 4.49
N LEU A 155 16.20 -3.36 4.28
CA LEU A 155 15.27 -4.47 4.44
C LEU A 155 15.64 -5.63 3.51
N LYS A 156 15.51 -6.88 4.01
CA LYS A 156 15.85 -8.11 3.28
C LYS A 156 14.84 -9.21 3.56
N GLY A 157 14.61 -10.06 2.56
CA GLY A 157 13.75 -11.22 2.67
C GLY A 157 12.31 -10.84 3.04
N ASP A 158 11.73 -11.53 4.00
CA ASP A 158 10.34 -11.32 4.43
C ASP A 158 10.18 -10.25 5.51
N PHE A 159 11.28 -9.58 5.91
CA PHE A 159 11.20 -8.42 6.81
C PHE A 159 10.65 -7.22 6.05
N GLY A 160 9.39 -6.89 6.32
CA GLY A 160 8.67 -5.83 5.62
C GLY A 160 8.53 -4.54 6.43
N ALA A 161 7.59 -3.70 5.98
CA ALA A 161 7.26 -2.45 6.66
C ALA A 161 6.85 -2.66 8.11
N ARG A 162 6.17 -3.77 8.44
CA ARG A 162 5.74 -4.10 9.81
C ARG A 162 6.93 -4.22 10.77
N ASP A 163 7.94 -4.99 10.38
CA ASP A 163 9.12 -5.23 11.23
C ASP A 163 9.93 -3.94 11.39
N PHE A 164 9.97 -3.13 10.33
CA PHE A 164 10.56 -1.80 10.36
C PHE A 164 9.84 -0.87 11.34
N LEU A 165 8.51 -0.86 11.32
CA LEU A 165 7.69 -0.05 12.24
C LEU A 165 7.86 -0.47 13.69
N GLU A 166 7.93 -1.77 13.97
CA GLU A 166 8.16 -2.27 15.33
C GLU A 166 9.54 -1.83 15.87
N LYS A 167 10.58 -1.87 15.03
CA LYS A 167 11.92 -1.39 15.38
C LYS A 167 11.94 0.12 15.63
N ASN A 168 11.12 0.88 14.91
CA ASN A 168 11.08 2.35 14.92
C ASN A 168 9.86 2.90 15.67
N LYS A 169 9.26 2.16 16.61
CA LYS A 169 8.03 2.57 17.31
C LYS A 169 8.12 3.92 18.04
N ASN A 170 9.28 4.30 18.54
CA ASN A 170 9.50 5.60 19.21
C ASN A 170 9.52 6.78 18.20
N ALA A 171 9.75 6.50 16.92
CA ALA A 171 9.69 7.47 15.84
C ALA A 171 8.35 7.43 15.08
N THR A 172 7.41 6.55 15.49
CA THR A 172 6.16 6.31 14.81
C THR A 172 4.99 6.90 15.59
N ILE A 173 4.12 7.61 14.88
CA ILE A 173 2.79 8.04 15.36
C ILE A 173 1.76 7.16 14.67
N VAL A 174 0.78 6.68 15.40
CA VAL A 174 -0.32 5.87 14.86
C VAL A 174 -1.62 6.67 14.84
N SER A 175 -2.43 6.48 13.81
CA SER A 175 -3.78 7.05 13.78
C SER A 175 -4.64 6.44 14.89
N SER A 176 -5.40 7.28 15.57
CA SER A 176 -6.39 6.87 16.58
C SER A 176 -7.76 6.56 15.95
N LEU A 177 -7.94 6.80 14.64
CA LEU A 177 -9.20 6.49 13.98
C LEU A 177 -9.37 4.98 13.80
N ASP A 178 -10.57 4.50 14.06
CA ASP A 178 -10.95 3.13 13.72
C ASP A 178 -10.97 2.95 12.21
N VAL A 179 -10.44 1.83 11.76
CA VAL A 179 -10.35 1.48 10.35
C VAL A 179 -10.41 -0.03 10.15
N CYS A 180 -11.04 -0.43 9.07
CA CYS A 180 -11.06 -1.83 8.64
C CYS A 180 -9.76 -2.15 7.88
N LEU A 181 -8.77 -2.73 8.60
CA LEU A 181 -7.46 -3.12 8.07
C LEU A 181 -7.44 -4.63 7.74
N ILE A 182 -8.31 -5.06 6.82
CA ILE A 182 -8.39 -6.46 6.39
C ILE A 182 -7.51 -6.68 5.16
N ASP A 183 -6.56 -7.60 5.29
CA ASP A 183 -5.77 -8.12 4.16
C ASP A 183 -6.56 -9.26 3.52
N LEU A 184 -6.87 -9.16 2.22
CA LEU A 184 -7.57 -10.23 1.50
C LEU A 184 -6.55 -11.27 0.99
N ASP A 185 -6.14 -12.18 1.87
CA ASP A 185 -5.07 -13.16 1.61
C ASP A 185 -5.60 -14.54 1.17
N THR A 186 -6.84 -14.87 1.52
CA THR A 186 -7.48 -16.16 1.22
C THR A 186 -8.81 -15.98 0.51
N LYS A 187 -9.31 -17.07 -0.12
CA LYS A 187 -10.67 -17.07 -0.71
C LYS A 187 -11.75 -16.77 0.33
N ILE A 188 -11.55 -17.20 1.59
CA ILE A 188 -12.48 -16.94 2.68
C ILE A 188 -12.52 -15.45 2.99
N ASP A 189 -11.37 -14.78 3.08
CA ASP A 189 -11.30 -13.33 3.32
C ASP A 189 -12.04 -12.57 2.21
N TYR A 190 -11.83 -12.97 0.97
CA TYR A 190 -12.49 -12.36 -0.19
C TYR A 190 -14.01 -12.53 -0.16
N GLU A 191 -14.53 -13.74 0.11
CA GLU A 191 -15.98 -13.96 0.18
C GLU A 191 -16.61 -13.24 1.39
N ASN A 192 -15.93 -13.21 2.54
CA ASN A 192 -16.38 -12.46 3.70
C ASN A 192 -16.48 -10.96 3.39
N TYR A 193 -15.48 -10.41 2.72
CA TYR A 193 -15.49 -9.01 2.31
C TYR A 193 -16.63 -8.68 1.33
N LYS A 194 -16.87 -9.56 0.34
CA LYS A 194 -18.02 -9.41 -0.58
C LYS A 194 -19.36 -9.38 0.14
N ASN A 195 -19.54 -10.24 1.14
CA ASN A 195 -20.77 -10.29 1.92
C ASN A 195 -20.95 -9.04 2.78
N LEU A 196 -19.85 -8.51 3.36
CA LEU A 196 -19.88 -7.27 4.13
C LEU A 196 -20.40 -6.10 3.27
N ILE A 197 -19.81 -5.91 2.07
CA ILE A 197 -20.22 -4.83 1.17
C ILE A 197 -21.70 -4.96 0.74
N LYS A 198 -22.19 -6.18 0.49
CA LYS A 198 -23.60 -6.40 0.13
C LYS A 198 -24.54 -6.02 1.26
N SER A 199 -24.18 -6.31 2.51
CA SER A 199 -24.99 -5.98 3.68
C SER A 199 -25.08 -4.46 3.92
N ASP A 200 -24.01 -3.72 3.62
CA ASP A 200 -23.98 -2.26 3.76
C ASP A 200 -24.76 -1.54 2.63
N ALA A 201 -24.82 -2.13 1.43
CA ALA A 201 -25.59 -1.60 0.31
C ALA A 201 -27.14 -1.81 0.47
N THR A 202 -27.55 -2.62 1.45
CA THR A 202 -28.97 -2.92 1.72
C THR A 202 -29.53 -2.16 2.93
N LYS A 203 -28.73 -1.33 3.58
CA LYS A 203 -29.14 -0.40 4.65
C LYS A 203 -29.35 1.01 4.10
#